data_3ca7da26f229cd1f728e4da5e08b2515
#
_entry.id   3ca7da26f229cd1f728e4da5e08b2515
#
_cell.length_a   1.000
_cell.length_b   1.000
_cell.length_c   1.000
_cell.angle_alpha   90.00
_cell.angle_beta   90.00
_cell.angle_gamma   90.00
#
_symmetry.space_group_name_H-M   'P 1'
#
loop_
_entity.id
_entity.type
_entity.pdbx_description
1 polymer ?
#
loop_
_entity_poly.entity_id
_entity_poly.type
_entity_poly.pdbx_seq_one_letter_code
_entity_poly.pdbx_strand_id
1 'polypeptide(L)'
;MSFATSSQPVTHVSAPVRRGVAIARLAATSAPERLDAWAAVVLRYGLVAVILFFGAFKFTAVEASGIQPLVSHSPLLSWLYSVGSVRAVSGAIGSVEIALAVLIAARRFSPALSAVGSLGAVGMFATTLSFLVTTPGVWVSVPGFPLPVPNEIGAFLVKDLFLLGAALWSAAEALRAVRSR
;
A
#
# COMPACT_ATOMS: atom_id res chain seq x y z
N MET A 1 24.02 -24.36 -71.77
CA MET A 1 24.12 -23.69 -70.47
C MET A 1 23.03 -24.20 -69.58
N SER A 2 23.34 -25.12 -68.66
CA SER A 2 22.37 -25.82 -67.81
C SER A 2 22.48 -25.20 -66.40
N PHE A 3 21.40 -24.57 -65.94
CA PHE A 3 21.32 -24.02 -64.58
C PHE A 3 20.87 -25.10 -63.62
N ALA A 4 21.75 -25.55 -62.73
CA ALA A 4 21.42 -26.46 -61.66
C ALA A 4 20.79 -25.66 -60.50
N THR A 5 19.51 -25.94 -60.21
CA THR A 5 18.76 -25.39 -59.07
C THR A 5 19.10 -26.18 -57.83
N SER A 6 19.88 -25.55 -56.91
CA SER A 6 20.21 -26.14 -55.62
C SER A 6 19.01 -25.99 -54.69
N SER A 7 18.32 -27.06 -54.39
CA SER A 7 17.26 -27.16 -53.35
C SER A 7 17.93 -27.38 -52.01
N GLN A 8 17.83 -26.38 -51.13
CA GLN A 8 18.24 -26.48 -49.72
C GLN A 8 17.23 -27.37 -48.97
N PRO A 9 17.69 -28.27 -48.10
CA PRO A 9 16.79 -29.09 -47.30
C PRO A 9 16.16 -28.22 -46.15
N VAL A 10 14.83 -28.12 -46.16
CA VAL A 10 14.08 -27.52 -45.05
C VAL A 10 14.14 -28.50 -43.89
N THR A 11 14.91 -28.19 -42.88
CA THR A 11 14.93 -28.92 -41.60
C THR A 11 13.59 -28.77 -40.87
N HIS A 12 12.71 -29.78 -41.02
CA HIS A 12 11.51 -29.90 -40.20
C HIS A 12 11.91 -30.18 -38.75
N VAL A 13 11.87 -29.14 -37.90
CA VAL A 13 11.94 -29.32 -36.43
C VAL A 13 10.72 -30.12 -36.00
N SER A 14 10.97 -31.31 -35.48
CA SER A 14 9.95 -32.32 -35.11
C SER A 14 8.94 -31.75 -34.07
N ALA A 15 7.66 -32.06 -34.31
CA ALA A 15 6.50 -31.61 -33.52
C ALA A 15 6.58 -31.81 -31.97
N PRO A 16 7.23 -32.88 -31.43
CA PRO A 16 7.36 -33.04 -29.98
C PRO A 16 8.23 -31.98 -29.27
N VAL A 17 9.28 -31.48 -29.95
CA VAL A 17 10.14 -30.44 -29.37
C VAL A 17 9.39 -29.10 -29.25
N ARG A 18 8.55 -28.76 -30.23
CA ARG A 18 7.71 -27.57 -30.17
C ARG A 18 6.68 -27.62 -29.05
N ARG A 19 6.07 -28.79 -28.78
CA ARG A 19 5.13 -28.97 -27.66
C ARG A 19 5.79 -28.83 -26.30
N GLY A 20 6.96 -29.42 -26.10
CA GLY A 20 7.73 -29.31 -24.85
C GLY A 20 8.12 -27.87 -24.53
N VAL A 21 8.59 -27.10 -25.53
CA VAL A 21 8.93 -25.68 -25.35
C VAL A 21 7.69 -24.82 -25.08
N ALA A 22 6.55 -25.11 -25.71
CA ALA A 22 5.28 -24.40 -25.48
C ALA A 22 4.76 -24.64 -24.05
N ILE A 23 4.78 -25.90 -23.58
CA ILE A 23 4.35 -26.24 -22.20
C ILE A 23 5.31 -25.61 -21.17
N ALA A 24 6.62 -25.62 -21.38
CA ALA A 24 7.59 -24.99 -20.52
C ALA A 24 7.43 -23.46 -20.47
N ARG A 25 7.11 -22.84 -21.61
CA ARG A 25 6.79 -21.40 -21.66
C ARG A 25 5.49 -21.06 -20.95
N LEU A 26 4.43 -21.88 -21.10
CA LEU A 26 3.16 -21.70 -20.38
C LEU A 26 3.32 -21.88 -18.86
N ALA A 27 4.12 -22.86 -18.43
CA ALA A 27 4.43 -23.07 -17.03
C ALA A 27 5.30 -21.92 -16.45
N ALA A 28 6.23 -21.39 -17.22
CA ALA A 28 7.06 -20.25 -16.82
C ALA A 28 6.27 -18.92 -16.76
N THR A 29 5.26 -18.74 -17.61
CA THR A 29 4.40 -17.54 -17.57
C THR A 29 3.37 -17.59 -16.44
N SER A 30 2.97 -18.77 -15.98
CA SER A 30 2.00 -18.92 -14.89
C SER A 30 2.55 -18.63 -13.51
N ALA A 31 3.87 -18.76 -13.27
CA ALA A 31 4.49 -18.50 -11.98
C ALA A 31 4.51 -17.00 -11.61
N PRO A 32 4.92 -16.07 -12.49
CA PRO A 32 4.81 -14.63 -12.22
C PRO A 32 3.36 -14.18 -11.99
N GLU A 33 2.42 -14.67 -12.77
CA GLU A 33 0.99 -14.33 -12.62
C GLU A 33 0.42 -14.75 -11.25
N ARG A 34 0.85 -15.91 -10.75
CA ARG A 34 0.49 -16.35 -9.40
C ARG A 34 1.10 -15.49 -8.32
N LEU A 35 2.37 -15.09 -8.47
CA LEU A 35 3.03 -14.18 -7.54
C LEU A 35 2.33 -12.82 -7.51
N ASP A 36 1.96 -12.28 -8.66
CA ASP A 36 1.21 -11.03 -8.75
C ASP A 36 -0.15 -11.13 -8.05
N ALA A 37 -0.87 -12.25 -8.24
CA ALA A 37 -2.13 -12.49 -7.58
C ALA A 37 -1.99 -12.56 -6.05
N TRP A 38 -0.98 -13.26 -5.56
CA TRP A 38 -0.69 -13.33 -4.12
C TRP A 38 -0.23 -11.98 -3.56
N ALA A 39 0.64 -11.26 -4.28
CA ALA A 39 1.09 -9.93 -3.91
C ALA A 39 -0.11 -8.96 -3.79
N ALA A 40 -1.05 -9.04 -4.74
CA ALA A 40 -2.27 -8.25 -4.72
C ALA A 40 -3.13 -8.53 -3.48
N VAL A 41 -3.29 -9.79 -3.09
CA VAL A 41 -4.03 -10.18 -1.89
C VAL A 41 -3.32 -9.68 -0.64
N VAL A 42 -2.02 -9.95 -0.53
CA VAL A 42 -1.22 -9.55 0.65
C VAL A 42 -1.18 -8.03 0.81
N LEU A 43 -0.94 -7.28 -0.27
CA LEU A 43 -0.92 -5.81 -0.21
C LEU A 43 -2.26 -5.24 0.24
N ARG A 44 -3.37 -5.70 -0.32
CA ARG A 44 -4.69 -5.17 0.03
C ARG A 44 -5.12 -5.57 1.42
N TYR A 45 -5.12 -6.86 1.73
CA TYR A 45 -5.64 -7.32 3.02
C TYR A 45 -4.64 -7.12 4.16
N GLY A 46 -3.34 -7.07 3.88
CA GLY A 46 -2.34 -6.59 4.80
C GLY A 46 -2.55 -5.12 5.16
N LEU A 47 -2.79 -4.27 4.16
CA LEU A 47 -3.16 -2.87 4.38
C LEU A 47 -4.42 -2.75 5.26
N VAL A 48 -5.48 -3.49 4.92
CA VAL A 48 -6.73 -3.53 5.72
C VAL A 48 -6.45 -3.95 7.16
N ALA A 49 -5.70 -5.03 7.37
CA ALA A 49 -5.39 -5.55 8.71
C ALA A 49 -4.62 -4.52 9.55
N VAL A 50 -3.63 -3.85 8.96
CA VAL A 50 -2.84 -2.81 9.64
C VAL A 50 -3.73 -1.62 10.01
N ILE A 51 -4.53 -1.12 9.08
CA ILE A 51 -5.43 0.03 9.36
C ILE A 51 -6.47 -0.34 10.42
N LEU A 52 -7.07 -1.53 10.36
CA LEU A 52 -8.03 -2.00 11.39
C LEU A 52 -7.39 -2.10 12.75
N PHE A 53 -6.18 -2.68 12.84
CA PHE A 53 -5.48 -2.84 14.10
C PHE A 53 -5.18 -1.49 14.76
N PHE A 54 -4.57 -0.55 14.03
CA PHE A 54 -4.24 0.77 14.56
C PHE A 54 -5.49 1.63 14.78
N GLY A 55 -6.50 1.52 13.91
CA GLY A 55 -7.78 2.19 14.10
C GLY A 55 -8.50 1.74 15.37
N ALA A 56 -8.52 0.44 15.64
CA ALA A 56 -9.08 -0.09 16.89
C ALA A 56 -8.26 0.34 18.12
N PHE A 57 -6.93 0.37 18.01
CA PHE A 57 -6.06 0.77 19.10
C PHE A 57 -6.25 2.23 19.51
N LYS A 58 -6.68 3.12 18.60
CA LYS A 58 -6.98 4.53 18.89
C LYS A 58 -8.09 4.78 19.92
N PHE A 59 -8.87 3.77 20.23
CA PHE A 59 -9.86 3.86 21.31
C PHE A 59 -9.25 3.65 22.71
N THR A 60 -7.97 3.30 22.81
CA THR A 60 -7.27 3.15 24.08
C THR A 60 -6.73 4.49 24.59
N ALA A 61 -6.53 4.61 25.91
CA ALA A 61 -5.94 5.80 26.52
C ALA A 61 -4.47 5.96 26.12
N VAL A 62 -3.77 4.84 25.98
CA VAL A 62 -2.34 4.82 25.64
C VAL A 62 -2.11 5.43 24.27
N GLU A 63 -2.84 4.97 23.27
CA GLU A 63 -2.73 5.48 21.91
C GLU A 63 -3.19 6.94 21.80
N ALA A 64 -4.30 7.30 22.46
CA ALA A 64 -4.79 8.68 22.47
C ALA A 64 -3.72 9.66 22.99
N SER A 65 -3.01 9.29 24.05
CA SER A 65 -1.88 10.09 24.58
C SER A 65 -0.66 10.06 23.64
N GLY A 66 -0.40 8.91 23.02
CA GLY A 66 0.74 8.75 22.11
C GLY A 66 0.63 9.58 20.83
N ILE A 67 -0.57 9.70 20.26
CA ILE A 67 -0.77 10.52 19.04
C ILE A 67 -0.97 12.01 19.32
N GLN A 68 -1.23 12.40 20.57
CA GLN A 68 -1.50 13.79 20.94
C GLN A 68 -0.41 14.76 20.45
N PRO A 69 0.89 14.51 20.66
CA PRO A 69 1.95 15.41 20.18
C PRO A 69 1.94 15.55 18.64
N LEU A 70 1.67 14.47 17.92
CA LEU A 70 1.64 14.44 16.46
C LEU A 70 0.49 15.30 15.91
N VAL A 71 -0.71 15.08 16.44
CA VAL A 71 -1.92 15.80 16.04
C VAL A 71 -1.84 17.27 16.43
N SER A 72 -1.32 17.60 17.64
CA SER A 72 -1.19 18.97 18.13
C SER A 72 -0.27 19.84 17.28
N HIS A 73 0.79 19.28 16.70
CA HIS A 73 1.74 19.98 15.84
C HIS A 73 1.36 19.91 14.35
N SER A 74 0.29 19.22 14.01
CA SER A 74 -0.17 19.12 12.63
C SER A 74 -0.98 20.37 12.22
N PRO A 75 -0.58 21.10 11.18
CA PRO A 75 -1.38 22.22 10.66
C PRO A 75 -2.74 21.76 10.12
N LEU A 76 -2.87 20.46 9.77
CA LEU A 76 -4.10 19.89 9.23
C LEU A 76 -5.08 19.44 10.32
N LEU A 77 -4.57 19.02 11.49
CA LEU A 77 -5.38 18.33 12.50
C LEU A 77 -5.41 18.98 13.87
N SER A 78 -4.52 19.95 14.17
CA SER A 78 -4.40 20.57 15.51
C SER A 78 -5.70 21.22 15.99
N TRP A 79 -6.49 21.75 15.07
CA TRP A 79 -7.79 22.37 15.37
C TRP A 79 -8.81 21.39 15.98
N LEU A 80 -8.63 20.07 15.77
CA LEU A 80 -9.53 19.07 16.36
C LEU A 80 -9.56 19.15 17.90
N TYR A 81 -8.46 19.57 18.52
CA TYR A 81 -8.40 19.73 19.98
C TYR A 81 -9.09 20.99 20.50
N SER A 82 -9.50 21.90 19.62
CA SER A 82 -10.37 23.02 20.03
C SER A 82 -11.84 22.60 20.14
N VAL A 83 -12.23 21.48 19.54
CA VAL A 83 -13.61 20.99 19.51
C VAL A 83 -13.82 19.66 20.23
N GLY A 84 -12.74 18.96 20.60
CA GLY A 84 -12.83 17.66 21.26
C GLY A 84 -11.70 17.36 22.24
N SER A 85 -12.00 16.49 23.21
CA SER A 85 -10.97 15.98 24.12
C SER A 85 -9.98 15.06 23.37
N VAL A 86 -8.79 14.84 23.95
CA VAL A 86 -7.75 13.93 23.39
C VAL A 86 -8.33 12.54 23.06
N ARG A 87 -9.17 12.00 23.96
CA ARG A 87 -9.83 10.70 23.74
C ARG A 87 -10.86 10.76 22.61
N ALA A 88 -11.66 11.82 22.54
CA ALA A 88 -12.66 11.97 21.50
C ALA A 88 -12.02 12.13 20.11
N VAL A 89 -10.97 12.93 20.00
CA VAL A 89 -10.22 13.12 18.76
C VAL A 89 -9.57 11.82 18.30
N SER A 90 -8.89 11.11 19.21
CA SER A 90 -8.29 9.81 18.89
C SER A 90 -9.34 8.79 18.41
N GLY A 91 -10.48 8.68 19.11
CA GLY A 91 -11.57 7.80 18.72
C GLY A 91 -12.19 8.17 17.37
N ALA A 92 -12.33 9.48 17.08
CA ALA A 92 -12.81 9.95 15.78
C ALA A 92 -11.87 9.55 14.64
N ILE A 93 -10.54 9.75 14.84
CA ILE A 93 -9.51 9.30 13.88
C ILE A 93 -9.60 7.79 13.67
N GLY A 94 -9.66 7.00 14.75
CA GLY A 94 -9.79 5.54 14.68
C GLY A 94 -11.05 5.08 13.95
N SER A 95 -12.17 5.80 14.14
CA SER A 95 -13.43 5.51 13.43
C SER A 95 -13.28 5.71 11.92
N VAL A 96 -12.60 6.79 11.50
CA VAL A 96 -12.30 7.05 10.09
C VAL A 96 -11.39 5.94 9.54
N GLU A 97 -10.32 5.57 10.26
CA GLU A 97 -9.41 4.49 9.85
C GLU A 97 -10.18 3.17 9.65
N ILE A 98 -11.00 2.76 10.60
CA ILE A 98 -11.81 1.54 10.48
C ILE A 98 -12.76 1.61 9.27
N ALA A 99 -13.42 2.76 9.07
CA ALA A 99 -14.30 2.95 7.92
C ALA A 99 -13.53 2.80 6.59
N LEU A 100 -12.34 3.41 6.46
CA LEU A 100 -11.49 3.28 5.29
C LEU A 100 -11.07 1.82 5.05
N ALA A 101 -10.68 1.10 6.10
CA ALA A 101 -10.31 -0.31 6.00
C ALA A 101 -11.48 -1.19 5.51
N VAL A 102 -12.69 -0.97 6.02
CA VAL A 102 -13.90 -1.67 5.57
C VAL A 102 -14.19 -1.38 4.09
N LEU A 103 -14.06 -0.11 3.68
CA LEU A 103 -14.25 0.27 2.28
C LEU A 103 -13.21 -0.40 1.37
N ILE A 104 -11.92 -0.46 1.77
CA ILE A 104 -10.87 -1.15 1.01
C ILE A 104 -11.19 -2.65 0.89
N ALA A 105 -11.62 -3.28 1.97
CA ALA A 105 -11.97 -4.70 2.02
C ALA A 105 -13.17 -5.04 1.11
N ALA A 106 -14.07 -4.09 0.88
CA ALA A 106 -15.24 -4.26 0.03
C ALA A 106 -14.93 -4.45 -1.47
N ARG A 107 -13.65 -4.52 -1.88
CA ARG A 107 -13.20 -4.62 -3.27
C ARG A 107 -13.92 -5.70 -4.09
N ARG A 108 -14.20 -6.84 -3.49
CA ARG A 108 -14.88 -7.96 -4.15
C ARG A 108 -16.33 -7.63 -4.50
N PHE A 109 -17.00 -6.83 -3.67
CA PHE A 109 -18.40 -6.47 -3.82
C PHE A 109 -18.57 -5.18 -4.63
N SER A 110 -17.74 -4.17 -4.35
CA SER A 110 -17.80 -2.87 -5.01
C SER A 110 -16.40 -2.27 -5.21
N PRO A 111 -15.86 -2.30 -6.45
CA PRO A 111 -14.61 -1.62 -6.77
C PRO A 111 -14.65 -0.12 -6.50
N ALA A 112 -15.82 0.51 -6.67
CA ALA A 112 -15.98 1.95 -6.42
C ALA A 112 -15.78 2.29 -4.93
N LEU A 113 -16.40 1.53 -4.02
CA LEU A 113 -16.20 1.71 -2.57
C LEU A 113 -14.74 1.47 -2.18
N SER A 114 -14.12 0.42 -2.75
CA SER A 114 -12.71 0.16 -2.49
C SER A 114 -11.78 1.26 -3.03
N ALA A 115 -12.11 1.87 -4.16
CA ALA A 115 -11.37 3.02 -4.68
C ALA A 115 -11.46 4.22 -3.73
N VAL A 116 -12.67 4.54 -3.23
CA VAL A 116 -12.88 5.61 -2.23
C VAL A 116 -12.09 5.33 -0.96
N GLY A 117 -12.19 4.11 -0.40
CA GLY A 117 -11.45 3.73 0.81
C GLY A 117 -9.93 3.81 0.61
N SER A 118 -9.43 3.36 -0.55
CA SER A 118 -7.99 3.40 -0.85
C SER A 118 -7.48 4.83 -1.05
N LEU A 119 -8.24 5.71 -1.71
CA LEU A 119 -7.89 7.13 -1.85
C LEU A 119 -7.93 7.85 -0.50
N GLY A 120 -8.91 7.54 0.35
CA GLY A 120 -8.94 8.03 1.73
C GLY A 120 -7.71 7.58 2.53
N ALA A 121 -7.29 6.33 2.38
CA ALA A 121 -6.08 5.81 3.02
C ALA A 121 -4.81 6.50 2.49
N VAL A 122 -4.75 6.85 1.19
CA VAL A 122 -3.66 7.67 0.64
C VAL A 122 -3.57 9.02 1.36
N GLY A 123 -4.71 9.73 1.50
CA GLY A 123 -4.77 11.00 2.24
C GLY A 123 -4.35 10.82 3.71
N MET A 124 -4.82 9.75 4.37
CA MET A 124 -4.48 9.43 5.74
C MET A 124 -2.96 9.21 5.92
N PHE A 125 -2.33 8.35 5.11
CA PHE A 125 -0.88 8.10 5.22
C PHE A 125 -0.04 9.30 4.79
N ALA A 126 -0.49 10.11 3.84
CA ALA A 126 0.15 11.38 3.51
C ALA A 126 0.13 12.34 4.72
N THR A 127 -0.98 12.36 5.46
CA THR A 127 -1.12 13.15 6.69
C THR A 127 -0.20 12.62 7.79
N THR A 128 -0.14 11.31 8.04
CA THR A 128 0.76 10.74 9.06
C THR A 128 2.24 10.95 8.70
N LEU A 129 2.61 10.84 7.43
CA LEU A 129 3.97 11.14 6.98
C LEU A 129 4.32 12.62 7.15
N SER A 130 3.35 13.54 7.06
CA SER A 130 3.61 14.96 7.33
C SER A 130 4.08 15.23 8.75
N PHE A 131 3.74 14.37 9.72
CA PHE A 131 4.20 14.47 11.10
C PHE A 131 5.73 14.38 11.25
N LEU A 132 6.40 13.69 10.30
CA LEU A 132 7.88 13.67 10.27
C LEU A 132 8.50 15.05 10.10
N VAL A 133 7.76 16.00 9.54
CA VAL A 133 8.23 17.35 9.28
C VAL A 133 7.61 18.36 10.26
N THR A 134 6.39 18.10 10.71
CA THR A 134 5.64 19.07 11.54
C THR A 134 5.84 18.85 13.04
N THR A 135 6.24 17.66 13.48
CA THR A 135 6.37 17.36 14.92
C THR A 135 7.80 17.57 15.41
N PRO A 136 8.04 18.51 16.35
CA PRO A 136 9.36 18.72 16.93
C PRO A 136 9.89 17.45 17.64
N GLY A 137 11.21 17.24 17.56
CA GLY A 137 11.88 16.15 18.28
C GLY A 137 11.73 14.76 17.66
N VAL A 138 11.04 14.62 16.53
CA VAL A 138 10.96 13.34 15.76
C VAL A 138 12.34 12.97 15.19
N TRP A 139 13.15 13.96 14.87
CA TRP A 139 14.54 13.79 14.42
C TRP A 139 15.51 14.19 15.53
N VAL A 140 16.48 13.32 15.79
CA VAL A 140 17.49 13.52 16.84
C VAL A 140 18.89 13.41 16.27
N SER A 141 19.81 14.26 16.77
CA SER A 141 21.21 14.16 16.39
C SER A 141 21.91 13.11 17.25
N VAL A 142 22.68 12.23 16.60
CA VAL A 142 23.47 11.19 17.28
C VAL A 142 24.95 11.55 17.17
N PRO A 143 25.72 11.57 18.26
CA PRO A 143 27.14 11.84 18.22
C PRO A 143 27.86 10.88 17.26
N GLY A 144 28.69 11.44 16.37
CA GLY A 144 29.45 10.65 15.38
C GLY A 144 28.68 10.28 14.12
N PHE A 145 27.39 10.63 14.00
CA PHE A 145 26.64 10.44 12.77
C PHE A 145 26.26 11.78 12.13
N PRO A 146 26.53 11.97 10.80
CA PRO A 146 26.43 13.30 10.17
C PRO A 146 25.00 13.76 9.88
N LEU A 147 24.01 12.86 9.96
CA LEU A 147 22.61 13.17 9.65
C LEU A 147 21.72 12.93 10.87
N PRO A 148 20.64 13.72 11.06
CA PRO A 148 19.65 13.40 12.07
C PRO A 148 18.99 12.06 11.76
N VAL A 149 18.74 11.28 12.81
CA VAL A 149 18.05 9.99 12.73
C VAL A 149 16.66 10.11 13.35
N PRO A 150 15.67 9.35 12.87
CA PRO A 150 14.35 9.37 13.51
C PRO A 150 14.43 8.70 14.89
N ASN A 151 13.76 9.29 15.88
CA ASN A 151 13.52 8.62 17.17
C ASN A 151 12.50 7.47 17.00
N GLU A 152 12.07 6.81 18.08
CA GLU A 152 11.11 5.70 18.02
C GLU A 152 9.80 6.08 17.32
N ILE A 153 9.27 7.28 17.58
CA ILE A 153 8.05 7.79 16.93
C ILE A 153 8.30 8.03 15.43
N GLY A 154 9.43 8.67 15.10
CA GLY A 154 9.80 8.91 13.71
C GLY A 154 10.03 7.62 12.92
N ALA A 155 10.73 6.64 13.51
CA ALA A 155 10.95 5.34 12.91
C ALA A 155 9.61 4.61 12.67
N PHE A 156 8.67 4.73 13.62
CA PHE A 156 7.32 4.20 13.45
C PHE A 156 6.58 4.87 12.29
N LEU A 157 6.71 6.18 12.10
CA LEU A 157 6.06 6.91 11.02
C LEU A 157 6.67 6.60 9.64
N VAL A 158 7.99 6.33 9.56
CA VAL A 158 8.67 6.00 8.29
C VAL A 158 8.05 4.78 7.60
N LYS A 159 7.54 3.79 8.35
CA LYS A 159 6.84 2.63 7.77
C LYS A 159 5.62 3.03 6.93
N ASP A 160 5.00 4.17 7.24
CA ASP A 160 3.80 4.64 6.55
C ASP A 160 4.08 4.98 5.07
N LEU A 161 5.36 5.15 4.69
CA LEU A 161 5.75 5.25 3.29
C LEU A 161 5.39 3.98 2.48
N PHE A 162 5.60 2.79 3.06
CA PHE A 162 5.21 1.53 2.43
C PHE A 162 3.70 1.35 2.42
N LEU A 163 3.02 1.76 3.48
CA LEU A 163 1.56 1.72 3.56
C LEU A 163 0.91 2.68 2.57
N LEU A 164 1.50 3.87 2.37
CA LEU A 164 1.11 4.79 1.31
C LEU A 164 1.26 4.14 -0.08
N GLY A 165 2.38 3.47 -0.34
CA GLY A 165 2.59 2.71 -1.58
C GLY A 165 1.52 1.63 -1.80
N ALA A 166 1.19 0.86 -0.76
CA ALA A 166 0.13 -0.14 -0.81
C ALA A 166 -1.25 0.48 -1.05
N ALA A 167 -1.55 1.63 -0.42
CA ALA A 167 -2.79 2.37 -0.62
C ALA A 167 -2.92 2.92 -2.04
N LEU A 168 -1.85 3.50 -2.60
CA LEU A 168 -1.79 3.96 -3.98
C LEU A 168 -2.02 2.82 -4.98
N TRP A 169 -1.35 1.68 -4.75
CA TRP A 169 -1.55 0.50 -5.58
C TRP A 169 -2.99 -0.01 -5.50
N SER A 170 -3.57 -0.10 -4.29
CA SER A 170 -4.96 -0.53 -4.08
C SER A 170 -5.96 0.41 -4.75
N ALA A 171 -5.72 1.74 -4.68
CA ALA A 171 -6.54 2.74 -5.35
C ALA A 171 -6.49 2.57 -6.88
N ALA A 172 -5.28 2.46 -7.44
CA ALA A 172 -5.09 2.30 -8.88
C ALA A 172 -5.74 1.02 -9.42
N GLU A 173 -5.63 -0.10 -8.69
CA GLU A 173 -6.26 -1.36 -9.06
C GLU A 173 -7.79 -1.27 -9.00
N ALA A 174 -8.33 -0.69 -7.91
CA ALA A 174 -9.77 -0.52 -7.76
C ALA A 174 -10.37 0.40 -8.84
N LEU A 175 -9.68 1.51 -9.17
CA LEU A 175 -10.10 2.42 -10.23
C LEU A 175 -10.09 1.76 -11.62
N ARG A 176 -9.08 0.92 -11.92
CA ARG A 176 -9.06 0.13 -13.16
C ARG A 176 -10.28 -0.79 -13.26
N ALA A 177 -10.63 -1.45 -12.16
CA ALA A 177 -11.77 -2.34 -12.12
C ALA A 177 -13.14 -1.61 -12.17
N VAL A 178 -13.22 -0.35 -11.78
CA VAL A 178 -14.42 0.48 -12.02
C VAL A 178 -14.59 0.76 -13.51
N ARG A 179 -13.49 1.06 -14.22
CA ARG A 179 -13.52 1.37 -15.66
C ARG A 179 -13.81 0.17 -16.55
N SER A 180 -13.59 -1.05 -16.07
CA SER A 180 -13.79 -2.29 -16.82
C SER A 180 -15.21 -2.89 -16.68
N ARG A 181 -16.08 -2.26 -15.89
CA ARG A 181 -17.50 -2.62 -15.73
C ARG A 181 -18.39 -1.76 -16.61
#